data_5f4ea1860fc386a5efa068691bef2859
#
_entry.id   5f4ea1860fc386a5efa068691bef2859
#
_cell.length_a   1.000
_cell.length_b   1.000
_cell.length_c   1.000
_cell.angle_alpha   90.00
_cell.angle_beta   90.00
_cell.angle_gamma   90.00
#
_symmetry.space_group_name_H-M   'P 1'
#
loop_
_entity.id
_entity.type
_entity.pdbx_description
1 polymer ?
#
loop_
_entity_poly.entity_id
_entity_poly.type
_entity_poly.pdbx_seq_one_letter_code
_entity_poly.pdbx_strand_id
1 'polypeptide(L)'
;MLVPQGPLYRVAGTAISISCNVSGYEGSAQQDFEWFLYRPEAPEAALGIISTRDARFSYAIFGPRVAAGEVQVQRLQGDAAVLRISRLQAQDAGIYECYTPSTDARYLGSYSGKVELRGTGP
;
A
#
# COMPACT_ATOMS: atom_id res chain seq x y z
N MET A 1 10.59 -4.91 7.35
CA MET A 1 9.28 -4.35 6.98
C MET A 1 8.18 -5.23 7.53
N LEU A 2 7.30 -4.64 8.32
CA LEU A 2 6.18 -5.36 8.90
C LEU A 2 4.89 -4.98 8.17
N VAL A 3 4.23 -5.96 7.59
CA VAL A 3 2.90 -5.85 7.00
C VAL A 3 2.02 -6.94 7.61
N PRO A 4 0.68 -6.84 7.51
CA PRO A 4 -0.18 -7.91 8.02
C PRO A 4 0.16 -9.24 7.37
N GLN A 5 0.07 -10.31 8.15
CA GLN A 5 0.25 -11.64 7.61
C GLN A 5 -1.02 -12.06 6.87
N GLY A 6 -0.87 -12.41 5.61
CA GLY A 6 -1.99 -12.81 4.77
C GLY A 6 -2.02 -14.31 4.53
N PRO A 7 -2.92 -14.72 3.64
CA PRO A 7 -3.79 -13.85 2.85
C PRO A 7 -4.92 -13.25 3.69
N LEU A 8 -5.35 -12.05 3.26
CA LEU A 8 -6.51 -11.37 3.85
C LEU A 8 -7.72 -11.67 2.99
N TYR A 9 -8.84 -11.97 3.63
CA TYR A 9 -10.10 -12.30 2.93
C TYR A 9 -11.12 -11.21 3.20
N ARG A 10 -11.65 -10.60 2.13
CA ARG A 10 -12.62 -9.51 2.25
C ARG A 10 -13.69 -9.64 1.17
N VAL A 11 -14.89 -9.16 1.51
CA VAL A 11 -16.04 -9.13 0.59
C VAL A 11 -16.04 -7.79 -0.15
N ALA A 12 -16.37 -7.80 -1.45
CA ALA A 12 -16.50 -6.56 -2.22
C ALA A 12 -17.53 -5.63 -1.57
N GLY A 13 -17.23 -4.34 -1.59
CA GLY A 13 -18.05 -3.32 -0.97
C GLY A 13 -17.66 -3.00 0.47
N THR A 14 -16.82 -3.82 1.11
CA THR A 14 -16.35 -3.55 2.46
C THR A 14 -15.06 -2.75 2.45
N ALA A 15 -14.67 -2.22 3.61
CA ALA A 15 -13.44 -1.45 3.76
C ALA A 15 -12.30 -2.36 4.22
N ILE A 16 -11.06 -1.94 3.88
CA ILE A 16 -9.86 -2.60 4.38
C ILE A 16 -8.82 -1.57 4.77
N SER A 17 -8.00 -1.92 5.77
CA SER A 17 -6.82 -1.15 6.17
C SER A 17 -5.63 -2.09 6.18
N ILE A 18 -4.54 -1.70 5.53
CA ILE A 18 -3.31 -2.50 5.46
C ILE A 18 -2.19 -1.65 6.04
N SER A 19 -1.69 -2.04 7.21
CA SER A 19 -0.62 -1.31 7.88
C SER A 19 0.75 -1.70 7.33
N CYS A 20 1.69 -0.76 7.43
CA CYS A 20 3.06 -0.96 7.00
C CYS A 20 3.99 -0.24 7.99
N ASN A 21 4.99 -0.94 8.50
CA ASN A 21 5.91 -0.41 9.49
C ASN A 21 7.33 -0.86 9.14
N VAL A 22 8.27 0.08 9.16
CA VAL A 22 9.68 -0.24 8.93
C VAL A 22 10.29 -0.68 10.25
N SER A 23 10.47 -1.99 10.41
CA SER A 23 10.99 -2.61 11.60
C SER A 23 12.46 -2.18 11.83
N GLY A 24 12.75 -1.72 13.05
CA GLY A 24 14.13 -1.38 13.42
C GLY A 24 14.66 -0.10 12.81
N TYR A 25 13.81 0.74 12.23
CA TYR A 25 14.23 2.01 11.66
C TYR A 25 14.58 2.99 12.79
N GLU A 26 15.79 3.53 12.75
CA GLU A 26 16.28 4.48 13.72
C GLU A 26 16.68 5.82 13.09
N GLY A 27 16.30 6.04 11.85
CA GLY A 27 16.59 7.28 11.14
C GLY A 27 15.80 8.45 11.69
N SER A 28 16.31 9.66 11.46
CA SER A 28 15.67 10.90 11.91
C SER A 28 14.64 11.42 10.92
N ALA A 29 14.77 11.07 9.64
CA ALA A 29 13.84 11.51 8.60
C ALA A 29 12.60 10.63 8.59
N GLN A 30 11.46 11.23 8.21
CA GLN A 30 10.26 10.44 7.98
C GLN A 30 10.41 9.61 6.71
N GLN A 31 9.98 8.36 6.77
CA GLN A 31 9.94 7.51 5.59
C GLN A 31 8.80 7.93 4.67
N ASP A 32 9.00 7.79 3.38
CA ASP A 32 7.92 7.87 2.40
C ASP A 32 7.45 6.47 2.08
N PHE A 33 6.14 6.35 1.84
CA PHE A 33 5.51 5.06 1.58
C PHE A 33 4.87 5.09 0.20
N GLU A 34 5.14 4.04 -0.58
CA GLU A 34 4.54 3.84 -1.89
C GLU A 34 3.86 2.48 -1.89
N TRP A 35 2.61 2.43 -2.36
CA TRP A 35 1.82 1.20 -2.38
C TRP A 35 1.60 0.78 -3.81
N PHE A 36 1.75 -0.52 -4.07
CA PHE A 36 1.56 -1.14 -5.38
C PHE A 36 0.60 -2.30 -5.28
N LEU A 37 -0.10 -2.57 -6.40
CA LEU A 37 -0.93 -3.75 -6.54
C LEU A 37 -0.41 -4.60 -7.70
N TYR A 38 -0.24 -5.90 -7.44
CA TYR A 38 0.06 -6.91 -8.47
C TYR A 38 -1.18 -7.77 -8.63
N ARG A 39 -1.81 -7.69 -9.78
CA ARG A 39 -3.03 -8.44 -10.05
C ARG A 39 -2.72 -9.88 -10.45
N PRO A 40 -3.63 -10.84 -10.19
CA PRO A 40 -3.41 -12.24 -10.57
C PRO A 40 -3.17 -12.44 -12.07
N GLU A 41 -3.84 -11.65 -12.92
CA GLU A 41 -3.70 -11.74 -14.37
C GLU A 41 -2.42 -11.10 -14.91
N ALA A 42 -1.73 -10.31 -14.10
CA ALA A 42 -0.48 -9.65 -14.48
C ALA A 42 0.44 -9.52 -13.26
N PRO A 43 0.93 -10.65 -12.73
CA PRO A 43 1.65 -10.67 -11.45
C PRO A 43 3.00 -9.95 -11.47
N GLU A 44 3.56 -9.69 -12.63
CA GLU A 44 4.82 -8.95 -12.76
C GLU A 44 4.64 -7.46 -13.01
N ALA A 45 3.39 -6.98 -13.14
CA ALA A 45 3.11 -5.58 -13.42
C ALA A 45 2.71 -4.86 -12.14
N ALA A 46 3.61 -4.04 -11.60
CA ALA A 46 3.33 -3.24 -10.41
C ALA A 46 2.47 -2.03 -10.77
N LEU A 47 1.25 -1.97 -10.24
CA LEU A 47 0.35 -0.84 -10.45
C LEU A 47 0.45 0.09 -9.25
N GLY A 48 0.89 1.34 -9.47
CA GLY A 48 0.97 2.34 -8.40
C GLY A 48 -0.42 2.71 -7.87
N ILE A 49 -0.58 2.62 -6.56
CA ILE A 49 -1.85 2.96 -5.91
C ILE A 49 -1.80 4.38 -5.37
N ILE A 50 -0.90 4.63 -4.43
CA ILE A 50 -0.80 5.90 -3.75
C ILE A 50 0.60 6.06 -3.16
N SER A 51 1.06 7.30 -3.02
CA SER A 51 2.36 7.63 -2.43
C SER A 51 2.19 8.77 -1.45
N THR A 52 2.94 8.75 -0.35
CA THR A 52 2.99 9.88 0.58
C THR A 52 3.79 11.05 0.01
N ARG A 53 4.57 10.82 -1.03
CA ARG A 53 5.51 11.79 -1.58
C ARG A 53 5.08 12.39 -2.92
N ASP A 54 4.41 11.61 -3.75
CA ASP A 54 4.11 12.00 -5.13
C ASP A 54 2.62 11.89 -5.40
N ALA A 55 1.96 13.03 -5.57
CA ALA A 55 0.53 13.09 -5.83
C ALA A 55 0.15 12.50 -7.20
N ARG A 56 1.12 12.35 -8.11
CA ARG A 56 0.89 11.80 -9.45
C ARG A 56 1.23 10.31 -9.54
N PHE A 57 1.51 9.69 -8.41
CA PHE A 57 1.98 8.31 -8.37
C PHE A 57 0.93 7.32 -8.84
N SER A 58 -0.35 7.61 -8.60
CA SER A 58 -1.43 6.66 -8.80
C SER A 58 -1.59 6.30 -10.28
N TYR A 59 -1.63 4.99 -10.56
CA TYR A 59 -1.96 4.49 -11.90
C TYR A 59 -3.39 4.89 -12.25
N ALA A 60 -3.70 4.94 -13.56
CA ALA A 60 -4.94 5.52 -14.06
C ALA A 60 -6.20 5.01 -13.37
N ILE A 61 -6.27 3.71 -13.04
CA ILE A 61 -7.47 3.14 -12.41
C ILE A 61 -7.63 3.55 -10.95
N PHE A 62 -6.55 3.95 -10.29
CA PHE A 62 -6.58 4.38 -8.89
C PHE A 62 -6.68 5.90 -8.74
N GLY A 63 -6.26 6.65 -9.74
CA GLY A 63 -6.27 8.11 -9.67
C GLY A 63 -7.61 8.69 -9.27
N PRO A 64 -8.71 8.35 -9.95
CA PRO A 64 -10.03 8.87 -9.58
C PRO A 64 -10.48 8.44 -8.18
N ARG A 65 -10.12 7.24 -7.74
CA ARG A 65 -10.48 6.73 -6.42
C ARG A 65 -9.72 7.47 -5.32
N VAL A 66 -8.45 7.79 -5.57
CA VAL A 66 -7.65 8.60 -4.65
C VAL A 66 -8.22 10.02 -4.58
N ALA A 67 -8.54 10.62 -5.73
CA ALA A 67 -9.11 11.96 -5.77
C ALA A 67 -10.45 12.03 -5.04
N ALA A 68 -11.24 10.96 -5.06
CA ALA A 68 -12.53 10.88 -4.38
C ALA A 68 -12.41 10.57 -2.88
N GLY A 69 -11.19 10.30 -2.38
CA GLY A 69 -10.98 9.92 -0.99
C GLY A 69 -11.31 8.47 -0.68
N GLU A 70 -11.60 7.66 -1.70
CA GLU A 70 -11.92 6.24 -1.52
C GLU A 70 -10.67 5.43 -1.17
N VAL A 71 -9.52 5.82 -1.69
CA VAL A 71 -8.23 5.22 -1.39
C VAL A 71 -7.36 6.29 -0.73
N GLN A 72 -6.87 6.00 0.47
CA GLN A 72 -6.09 6.95 1.25
C GLN A 72 -4.89 6.27 1.87
N VAL A 73 -3.83 7.05 2.12
CA VAL A 73 -2.73 6.63 2.96
C VAL A 73 -2.69 7.55 4.16
N GLN A 74 -2.61 6.97 5.36
CA GLN A 74 -2.52 7.73 6.60
C GLN A 74 -1.18 7.44 7.25
N ARG A 75 -0.38 8.48 7.47
CA ARG A 75 0.87 8.36 8.21
C ARG A 75 0.53 8.23 9.70
N LEU A 76 1.06 7.20 10.35
CA LEU A 76 0.89 6.98 11.78
C LEU A 76 2.07 7.53 12.57
N GLN A 77 3.29 7.25 12.07
CA GLN A 77 4.54 7.68 12.65
C GLN A 77 5.54 7.90 11.52
N GLY A 78 6.75 8.34 11.86
CA GLY A 78 7.79 8.53 10.85
C GLY A 78 8.15 7.24 10.09
N ASP A 79 7.95 6.09 10.72
CA ASP A 79 8.29 4.78 10.17
C ASP A 79 7.06 3.89 9.94
N ALA A 80 5.85 4.45 10.01
CA ALA A 80 4.63 3.64 9.88
C ALA A 80 3.53 4.42 9.16
N ALA A 81 2.78 3.69 8.32
CA ALA A 81 1.62 4.23 7.61
C ALA A 81 0.60 3.13 7.38
N VAL A 82 -0.63 3.52 7.06
CA VAL A 82 -1.69 2.57 6.74
C VAL A 82 -2.36 2.97 5.44
N LEU A 83 -2.55 1.98 4.56
CA LEU A 83 -3.35 2.11 3.35
C LEU A 83 -4.80 1.81 3.70
N ARG A 84 -5.73 2.70 3.32
CA ARG A 84 -7.15 2.52 3.55
C ARG A 84 -7.90 2.54 2.24
N ILE A 85 -8.74 1.54 2.02
CA ILE A 85 -9.65 1.47 0.89
C ILE A 85 -11.06 1.35 1.49
N SER A 86 -11.90 2.35 1.25
CA SER A 86 -13.22 2.43 1.89
C SER A 86 -14.25 1.52 1.24
N ARG A 87 -14.09 1.20 -0.05
CA ARG A 87 -15.02 0.34 -0.77
C ARG A 87 -14.23 -0.56 -1.72
N LEU A 88 -14.04 -1.80 -1.31
CA LEU A 88 -13.33 -2.78 -2.14
C LEU A 88 -14.14 -3.17 -3.37
N GLN A 89 -13.45 -3.33 -4.47
CA GLN A 89 -13.99 -3.85 -5.71
C GLN A 89 -13.37 -5.23 -5.98
N ALA A 90 -14.03 -6.05 -6.80
CA ALA A 90 -13.51 -7.38 -7.12
C ALA A 90 -12.10 -7.32 -7.72
N GLN A 91 -11.83 -6.31 -8.54
CA GLN A 91 -10.53 -6.14 -9.18
C GLN A 91 -9.42 -5.68 -8.21
N ASP A 92 -9.75 -5.38 -6.96
CA ASP A 92 -8.75 -5.02 -5.96
C ASP A 92 -8.03 -6.23 -5.39
N ALA A 93 -8.46 -7.43 -5.70
CA ALA A 93 -7.78 -8.65 -5.25
C ALA A 93 -6.41 -8.78 -5.92
N GLY A 94 -5.43 -9.27 -5.16
CA GLY A 94 -4.07 -9.45 -5.65
C GLY A 94 -3.07 -9.26 -4.52
N ILE A 95 -1.82 -9.00 -4.88
CA ILE A 95 -0.75 -8.81 -3.90
C ILE A 95 -0.47 -7.32 -3.76
N TYR A 96 -0.59 -6.82 -2.53
CA TYR A 96 -0.28 -5.44 -2.19
C TYR A 96 1.14 -5.37 -1.66
N GLU A 97 1.92 -4.45 -2.20
CA GLU A 97 3.28 -4.20 -1.75
C GLU A 97 3.37 -2.81 -1.16
N CYS A 98 3.89 -2.72 0.07
CA CYS A 98 4.32 -1.47 0.66
C CYS A 98 5.82 -1.33 0.43
N TYR A 99 6.24 -0.21 -0.15
CA TYR A 99 7.64 0.05 -0.47
C TYR A 99 8.03 1.39 0.11
N THR A 100 9.20 1.43 0.77
CA THR A 100 9.75 2.68 1.30
C THR A 100 11.07 2.94 0.61
N PRO A 101 11.11 3.89 -0.35
CA PRO A 101 12.39 4.29 -0.92
C PRO A 101 13.25 4.98 0.15
N SER A 102 14.56 4.84 0.04
CA SER A 102 15.44 5.46 1.01
C SER A 102 15.38 6.98 0.89
N THR A 103 14.95 7.64 1.96
CA THR A 103 14.91 9.11 2.04
C THR A 103 15.87 9.66 3.07
N ASP A 104 16.56 8.79 3.80
CA ASP A 104 17.46 9.15 4.88
C ASP A 104 18.90 8.84 4.44
N ALA A 105 19.77 9.85 4.45
CA ALA A 105 21.16 9.68 4.04
C ALA A 105 21.92 8.66 4.90
N ARG A 106 21.45 8.42 6.12
CA ARG A 106 22.05 7.47 7.06
C ARG A 106 21.64 6.02 6.73
N TYR A 107 20.44 5.85 6.19
CA TYR A 107 19.88 4.53 5.86
C TYR A 107 19.67 4.47 4.35
N LEU A 108 20.63 3.88 3.65
CA LEU A 108 20.62 3.84 2.19
C LEU A 108 19.76 2.72 1.61
N GLY A 109 19.28 1.80 2.46
CA GLY A 109 18.46 0.69 2.02
C GLY A 109 17.02 1.08 1.77
N SER A 110 16.37 0.34 0.90
CA SER A 110 14.94 0.41 0.69
C SER A 110 14.30 -0.83 1.31
N TYR A 111 13.03 -0.70 1.72
CA TYR A 111 12.32 -1.77 2.39
C TYR A 111 11.05 -2.07 1.63
N SER A 112 10.65 -3.34 1.61
CA SER A 112 9.36 -3.73 1.03
C SER A 112 8.75 -4.89 1.79
N GLY A 113 7.42 -4.96 1.76
CA GLY A 113 6.67 -6.06 2.34
C GLY A 113 5.41 -6.27 1.54
N LYS A 114 4.96 -7.51 1.43
CA LYS A 114 3.83 -7.88 0.59
C LYS A 114 2.78 -8.63 1.39
N VAL A 115 1.50 -8.41 1.05
CA VAL A 115 0.39 -9.17 1.60
C VAL A 115 -0.63 -9.42 0.51
N GLU A 116 -1.18 -10.63 0.48
CA GLU A 116 -2.19 -10.99 -0.49
C GLU A 116 -3.58 -10.66 0.02
N LEU A 117 -4.41 -10.03 -0.85
CA LEU A 117 -5.83 -9.81 -0.60
C LEU A 117 -6.63 -10.69 -1.55
N ARG A 118 -7.51 -11.51 -0.99
CA ARG A 118 -8.43 -12.36 -1.76
C ARG A 118 -9.86 -11.90 -1.52
N GLY A 119 -10.62 -11.82 -2.62
CA GLY A 119 -12.04 -11.56 -2.51
C GLY A 119 -12.79 -12.82 -2.08
N THR A 120 -13.81 -12.63 -1.24
CA THR A 120 -14.69 -13.71 -0.81
C THR A 120 -16.14 -13.29 -1.04
N GLY A 121 -17.02 -14.27 -1.06
CA GLY A 121 -18.44 -14.04 -1.19
C GLY A 121 -18.89 -13.79 -2.60
N PRO A 122 -20.16 -13.46 -2.76
CA PRO A 122 -20.74 -13.30 -4.08
C PRO A 122 -20.22 -12.08 -4.79
#